data_7028e06d7979c76012020b079aee657b
#
_entry.id   7028e06d7979c76012020b079aee657b
#
_cell.length_a   1.000
_cell.length_b   1.000
_cell.length_c   1.000
_cell.angle_alpha   90.00
_cell.angle_beta   90.00
_cell.angle_gamma   90.00
#
_symmetry.space_group_name_H-M   'P 1'
#
loop_
_entity.id
_entity.type
_entity.pdbx_description
1 polymer ?
#
loop_
_entity_poly.entity_id
_entity_poly.type
_entity_poly.pdbx_seq_one_letter_code
_entity_poly.pdbx_strand_id
1 'polypeptide(L)'
;MHSVTPHIVVRDAIRATEWYPSALGAEEHDRLELPGGKLLYVELWFGDSAVRVADEFPEAGVLSPQSIGGTPVVLHLFTDDVATLWRQAVDAGAEVLHPLADQFWGDLQGQLTDPFGHRWNLAQHVRDVPREEIARAAAAAFGGG
;
A
#
# COMPACT_ATOMS: atom_id res chain seq x y z
N MET A 1 -10.69 -13.63 12.26
CA MET A 1 -9.40 -12.91 12.53
C MET A 1 -8.30 -13.52 11.69
N HIS A 2 -7.54 -12.71 11.01
CA HIS A 2 -6.37 -13.17 10.25
C HIS A 2 -5.15 -13.29 11.16
N SER A 3 -4.31 -14.30 10.91
CA SER A 3 -3.12 -14.53 11.73
C SER A 3 -2.09 -13.40 11.63
N VAL A 4 -2.00 -12.75 10.46
CA VAL A 4 -1.10 -11.63 10.25
C VAL A 4 -1.91 -10.45 9.75
N THR A 5 -1.75 -9.32 10.42
CA THR A 5 -2.33 -8.04 9.99
C THR A 5 -1.20 -7.01 9.96
N PRO A 6 -0.90 -6.40 8.82
CA PRO A 6 0.08 -5.33 8.78
C PRO A 6 -0.32 -4.19 9.71
N HIS A 7 0.65 -3.65 10.42
CA HIS A 7 0.49 -2.49 11.29
C HIS A 7 1.47 -1.42 10.81
N ILE A 8 0.95 -0.38 10.17
CA ILE A 8 1.78 0.67 9.61
C ILE A 8 1.68 1.94 10.45
N VAL A 9 2.76 2.70 10.47
CA VAL A 9 2.87 3.91 11.27
C VAL A 9 2.93 5.11 10.34
N VAL A 10 2.18 6.15 10.68
CA VAL A 10 2.12 7.40 9.90
C VAL A 10 2.27 8.60 10.83
N ARG A 11 2.65 9.75 10.29
CA ARG A 11 2.75 10.99 11.07
C ARG A 11 1.40 11.56 11.46
N ASP A 12 0.37 11.32 10.65
CA ASP A 12 -0.97 11.87 10.84
C ASP A 12 -2.01 10.81 10.53
N ALA A 13 -2.35 10.01 11.55
CA ALA A 13 -3.29 8.91 11.38
C ALA A 13 -4.73 9.40 11.11
N ILE A 14 -5.13 10.55 11.64
CA ILE A 14 -6.45 11.14 11.35
C ILE A 14 -6.55 11.43 9.85
N ARG A 15 -5.52 12.04 9.26
CA ARG A 15 -5.49 12.28 7.82
C ARG A 15 -5.50 10.98 7.03
N ALA A 16 -4.82 9.95 7.52
CA ALA A 16 -4.80 8.63 6.88
C ALA A 16 -6.20 8.01 6.83
N THR A 17 -7.03 8.21 7.85
CA THR A 17 -8.42 7.71 7.84
C THR A 17 -9.28 8.36 6.77
N GLU A 18 -8.86 9.49 6.24
CA GLU A 18 -9.54 10.16 5.13
C GLU A 18 -8.91 9.79 3.79
N TRP A 19 -7.59 9.71 3.75
CA TRP A 19 -6.86 9.49 2.52
C TRP A 19 -7.04 8.07 1.97
N TYR A 20 -6.83 7.04 2.79
CA TYR A 20 -6.92 5.66 2.31
C TYR A 20 -8.32 5.29 1.79
N PRO A 21 -9.42 5.66 2.45
CA PRO A 21 -10.74 5.44 1.87
C PRO A 21 -10.94 6.17 0.54
N SER A 22 -10.53 7.42 0.46
CA SER A 22 -10.70 8.24 -0.75
C SER A 22 -9.83 7.79 -1.91
N ALA A 23 -8.57 7.46 -1.63
CA ALA A 23 -7.58 7.16 -2.66
C ALA A 23 -7.53 5.68 -3.06
N LEU A 24 -7.70 4.77 -2.10
CA LEU A 24 -7.54 3.33 -2.30
C LEU A 24 -8.80 2.51 -2.00
N GLY A 25 -9.91 3.18 -1.68
CA GLY A 25 -11.19 2.50 -1.45
C GLY A 25 -11.27 1.72 -0.15
N ALA A 26 -10.44 2.05 0.83
CA ALA A 26 -10.47 1.40 2.12
C ALA A 26 -11.74 1.73 2.91
N GLU A 27 -12.14 0.83 3.79
CA GLU A 27 -13.26 1.03 4.72
C GLU A 27 -12.76 0.97 6.15
N GLU A 28 -13.16 1.94 6.97
CA GLU A 28 -12.82 1.94 8.38
C GLU A 28 -13.76 1.02 9.16
N HIS A 29 -13.20 0.07 9.93
CA HIS A 29 -14.00 -0.86 10.73
C HIS A 29 -13.86 -0.61 12.23
N ASP A 30 -12.76 -0.03 12.69
CA ASP A 30 -12.50 0.20 14.11
C ASP A 30 -11.46 1.28 14.29
N ARG A 31 -11.48 1.98 15.42
CA ARG A 31 -10.42 2.90 15.81
C ARG A 31 -10.35 3.02 17.32
N LEU A 32 -9.15 3.25 17.81
CA LEU A 32 -8.91 3.59 19.21
C LEU A 32 -8.18 4.92 19.30
N GLU A 33 -8.92 5.95 19.69
CA GLU A 33 -8.39 7.29 19.86
C GLU A 33 -7.95 7.49 21.31
N LEU A 34 -6.79 8.08 21.49
CA LEU A 34 -6.26 8.41 22.81
C LEU A 34 -6.69 9.82 23.23
N PRO A 35 -6.70 10.12 24.54
CA PRO A 35 -6.83 11.49 25.00
C PRO A 35 -5.73 12.35 24.33
N GLY A 36 -6.14 13.49 23.74
CA GLY A 36 -5.23 14.33 22.97
C GLY A 36 -5.35 14.17 21.46
N GLY A 37 -6.11 13.18 20.98
CA GLY A 37 -6.48 13.07 19.58
C GLY A 37 -5.63 12.14 18.74
N LYS A 38 -4.52 11.61 19.26
CA LYS A 38 -3.73 10.60 18.53
C LYS A 38 -4.49 9.28 18.44
N LEU A 39 -4.33 8.59 17.33
CA LEU A 39 -4.88 7.25 17.16
C LEU A 39 -3.84 6.21 17.56
N LEU A 40 -4.16 5.38 18.54
CA LEU A 40 -3.36 4.20 18.87
C LEU A 40 -3.39 3.23 17.70
N TYR A 41 -4.55 3.09 17.06
CA TYR A 41 -4.71 2.43 15.78
C TYR A 41 -6.05 2.79 15.14
N VAL A 42 -6.11 2.62 13.83
CA VAL A 42 -7.35 2.51 13.07
C VAL A 42 -7.25 1.27 12.20
N GLU A 43 -8.31 0.48 12.13
CA GLU A 43 -8.36 -0.70 11.28
C GLU A 43 -9.07 -0.35 9.98
N LEU A 44 -8.33 -0.42 8.87
CA LEU A 44 -8.83 -0.16 7.53
C LEU A 44 -8.87 -1.46 6.74
N TRP A 45 -9.95 -1.70 6.05
CA TRP A 45 -10.12 -2.88 5.21
C TRP A 45 -10.01 -2.50 3.73
N PHE A 46 -9.15 -3.24 3.03
CA PHE A 46 -8.93 -3.14 1.59
C PHE A 46 -9.47 -4.43 0.97
N GLY A 47 -10.75 -4.42 0.55
CA GLY A 47 -11.40 -5.67 0.15
C GLY A 47 -11.54 -6.63 1.32
N ASP A 48 -10.90 -7.78 1.24
CA ASP A 48 -10.94 -8.84 2.26
C ASP A 48 -9.81 -8.78 3.29
N SER A 49 -8.98 -7.76 3.25
CA SER A 49 -7.76 -7.69 4.06
C SER A 49 -7.72 -6.43 4.91
N ALA A 50 -7.29 -6.59 6.15
CA ALA A 50 -7.16 -5.51 7.11
C ALA A 50 -5.72 -5.00 7.17
N VAL A 51 -5.59 -3.69 7.33
CA VAL A 51 -4.33 -3.01 7.68
C VAL A 51 -4.63 -2.10 8.86
N ARG A 52 -3.80 -2.15 9.89
CA ARG A 52 -3.86 -1.19 11.00
C ARG A 52 -2.95 -0.03 10.72
N VAL A 53 -3.42 1.17 11.02
CA VAL A 53 -2.66 2.41 10.85
C VAL A 53 -2.61 3.12 12.19
N ALA A 54 -1.43 3.54 12.61
CA ALA A 54 -1.22 4.20 13.91
C ALA A 54 -0.44 5.49 13.74
N ASP A 55 -0.67 6.44 14.65
CA ASP A 55 0.20 7.59 14.79
C ASP A 55 1.58 7.20 15.30
N GLU A 56 2.57 8.07 15.11
CA GLU A 56 3.88 7.92 15.71
C GLU A 56 3.82 8.08 17.23
N PHE A 57 4.63 7.28 17.92
CA PHE A 57 4.92 7.43 19.34
C PHE A 57 6.43 7.34 19.51
N PRO A 58 7.17 8.45 19.24
CA PRO A 58 8.63 8.41 19.19
C PRO A 58 9.28 7.93 20.48
N GLU A 59 8.72 8.27 21.64
CA GLU A 59 9.22 7.84 22.95
C GLU A 59 9.11 6.32 23.17
N ALA A 60 8.24 5.66 22.41
CA ALA A 60 8.11 4.19 22.42
C ALA A 60 8.80 3.55 21.22
N GLY A 61 9.53 4.33 20.40
CA GLY A 61 10.19 3.83 19.20
C GLY A 61 9.26 3.55 18.04
N VAL A 62 8.02 4.07 18.08
CA VAL A 62 7.03 3.88 17.00
C VAL A 62 7.16 5.04 16.03
N LEU A 63 7.81 4.79 14.90
CA LEU A 63 8.17 5.82 13.91
C LEU A 63 7.63 5.49 12.53
N SER A 64 7.30 6.52 11.76
CA SER A 64 6.84 6.40 10.39
C SER A 64 8.01 6.33 9.40
N PRO A 65 7.75 5.94 8.14
CA PRO A 65 8.77 6.00 7.09
C PRO A 65 9.37 7.39 6.92
N GLN A 66 8.59 8.44 7.08
CA GLN A 66 9.07 9.81 6.97
C GLN A 66 10.08 10.17 8.05
N SER A 67 9.91 9.59 9.24
CA SER A 67 10.82 9.84 10.37
C SER A 67 12.10 9.01 10.31
N ILE A 68 12.04 7.79 9.78
CA ILE A 68 13.22 6.92 9.67
C ILE A 68 13.94 7.05 8.33
N GLY A 69 13.34 7.73 7.35
CA GLY A 69 13.97 7.98 6.06
C GLY A 69 13.67 6.96 4.98
N GLY A 70 12.68 6.09 5.17
CA GLY A 70 12.26 5.12 4.15
C GLY A 70 11.60 3.89 4.74
N THR A 71 11.27 2.94 3.86
CA THR A 71 10.68 1.66 4.24
C THR A 71 11.09 0.58 3.27
N PRO A 72 11.42 -0.63 3.73
CA PRO A 72 11.64 -1.77 2.85
C PRO A 72 10.35 -2.51 2.49
N VAL A 73 9.22 -2.17 3.13
CA VAL A 73 7.96 -2.88 2.96
C VAL A 73 7.18 -2.27 1.80
N VAL A 74 6.65 -3.13 0.94
CA VAL A 74 5.70 -2.76 -0.10
C VAL A 74 4.40 -3.52 0.18
N LEU A 75 3.30 -2.79 0.24
CA LEU A 75 1.97 -3.38 0.36
C LEU A 75 1.43 -3.62 -1.05
N HIS A 76 1.02 -4.86 -1.33
CA HIS A 76 0.58 -5.26 -2.66
C HIS A 76 -0.94 -5.37 -2.66
N LEU A 77 -1.61 -4.51 -3.41
CA LEU A 77 -3.08 -4.44 -3.46
C LEU A 77 -3.57 -4.89 -4.82
N PHE A 78 -4.33 -5.99 -4.84
CA PHE A 78 -5.01 -6.46 -6.04
C PHE A 78 -6.41 -5.85 -6.13
N THR A 79 -6.82 -5.49 -7.33
CA THR A 79 -8.14 -4.94 -7.63
C THR A 79 -8.62 -5.44 -8.99
N ASP A 80 -9.92 -5.39 -9.22
CA ASP A 80 -10.52 -5.75 -10.51
C ASP A 80 -10.51 -4.60 -11.52
N ASP A 81 -10.17 -3.38 -11.08
CA ASP A 81 -10.08 -2.19 -11.93
C ASP A 81 -8.94 -1.29 -11.47
N VAL A 82 -7.74 -1.69 -11.83
CA VAL A 82 -6.55 -0.97 -11.39
C VAL A 82 -6.42 0.40 -12.05
N ALA A 83 -6.91 0.58 -13.26
CA ALA A 83 -6.81 1.87 -13.94
C ALA A 83 -7.57 2.96 -13.20
N THR A 84 -8.77 2.66 -12.71
CA THR A 84 -9.57 3.60 -11.92
C THR A 84 -8.92 3.86 -10.56
N LEU A 85 -8.48 2.79 -9.88
CA LEU A 85 -7.84 2.92 -8.56
C LEU A 85 -6.54 3.73 -8.65
N TRP A 86 -5.74 3.46 -9.67
CA TRP A 86 -4.50 4.19 -9.92
C TRP A 86 -4.72 5.68 -10.07
N ARG A 87 -5.72 6.05 -10.89
CA ARG A 87 -6.06 7.46 -11.13
C ARG A 87 -6.52 8.13 -9.84
N GLN A 88 -7.37 7.46 -9.06
CA GLN A 88 -7.83 7.98 -7.76
C GLN A 88 -6.64 8.25 -6.82
N ALA A 89 -5.72 7.31 -6.73
CA ALA A 89 -4.55 7.44 -5.85
C ALA A 89 -3.63 8.58 -6.28
N VAL A 90 -3.34 8.69 -7.56
CA VAL A 90 -2.49 9.76 -8.11
C VAL A 90 -3.16 11.12 -7.93
N ASP A 91 -4.45 11.22 -8.21
CA ASP A 91 -5.20 12.47 -8.04
C ASP A 91 -5.29 12.89 -6.56
N ALA A 92 -5.23 11.92 -5.65
CA ALA A 92 -5.22 12.17 -4.21
C ALA A 92 -3.83 12.50 -3.65
N GLY A 93 -2.80 12.54 -4.49
CA GLY A 93 -1.46 12.98 -4.09
C GLY A 93 -0.42 11.88 -3.92
N ALA A 94 -0.69 10.66 -4.33
CA ALA A 94 0.32 9.61 -4.34
C ALA A 94 1.44 9.93 -5.35
N GLU A 95 2.67 9.60 -4.99
CA GLU A 95 3.83 9.80 -5.85
C GLU A 95 4.11 8.53 -6.66
N VAL A 96 4.19 8.64 -7.98
CA VAL A 96 4.46 7.50 -8.85
C VAL A 96 5.95 7.14 -8.80
N LEU A 97 6.23 5.89 -8.42
CA LEU A 97 7.59 5.33 -8.48
C LEU A 97 7.81 4.56 -9.78
N HIS A 98 6.85 3.70 -10.14
CA HIS A 98 6.85 2.96 -11.39
C HIS A 98 5.46 3.10 -12.02
N PRO A 99 5.35 3.64 -13.25
CA PRO A 99 4.05 3.84 -13.89
C PRO A 99 3.28 2.55 -14.08
N LEU A 100 1.96 2.66 -14.13
CA LEU A 100 1.08 1.55 -14.42
C LEU A 100 1.39 1.00 -15.81
N ALA A 101 1.71 -0.28 -15.91
CA ALA A 101 2.10 -0.91 -17.16
C ALA A 101 1.83 -2.42 -17.13
N ASP A 102 1.70 -3.02 -18.31
CA ASP A 102 1.64 -4.47 -18.44
C ASP A 102 2.96 -5.09 -18.01
N GLN A 103 2.88 -6.09 -17.14
CA GLN A 103 4.04 -6.80 -16.64
C GLN A 103 4.13 -8.19 -17.27
N PHE A 104 5.34 -8.73 -17.36
CA PHE A 104 5.57 -10.01 -18.00
C PHE A 104 4.89 -11.19 -17.28
N TRP A 105 4.55 -11.04 -16.01
CA TRP A 105 3.88 -12.10 -15.24
C TRP A 105 2.36 -12.11 -15.37
N GLY A 106 1.78 -11.20 -16.16
CA GLY A 106 0.36 -11.23 -16.47
C GLY A 106 -0.49 -10.20 -15.74
N ASP A 107 0.14 -9.29 -15.00
CA ASP A 107 -0.56 -8.22 -14.27
C ASP A 107 -0.37 -6.88 -14.96
N LEU A 108 -1.39 -6.04 -14.86
CA LEU A 108 -1.29 -4.61 -15.06
C LEU A 108 -0.98 -4.01 -13.70
N GLN A 109 0.21 -3.44 -13.54
CA GLN A 109 0.72 -3.06 -12.22
C GLN A 109 1.60 -1.83 -12.28
N GLY A 110 1.49 -1.02 -11.24
CA GLY A 110 2.40 0.08 -10.96
C GLY A 110 2.74 0.17 -9.49
N GLN A 111 3.70 1.00 -9.14
CA GLN A 111 4.10 1.26 -7.77
C GLN A 111 4.05 2.74 -7.47
N LEU A 112 3.53 3.08 -6.30
CA LEU A 112 3.48 4.45 -5.81
C LEU A 112 3.82 4.53 -4.33
N THR A 113 4.13 5.74 -3.89
CA THR A 113 4.30 6.07 -2.48
C THR A 113 3.10 6.89 -2.04
N ASP A 114 2.48 6.53 -0.93
CA ASP A 114 1.39 7.32 -0.37
C ASP A 114 1.92 8.59 0.32
N PRO A 115 1.05 9.53 0.72
CA PRO A 115 1.50 10.78 1.35
C PRO A 115 2.19 10.59 2.71
N PHE A 116 2.14 9.37 3.26
CA PHE A 116 2.72 9.03 4.57
C PHE A 116 4.03 8.28 4.45
N GLY A 117 4.51 8.04 3.22
CA GLY A 117 5.79 7.39 2.96
C GLY A 117 5.73 5.89 2.76
N HIS A 118 4.55 5.27 2.82
CA HIS A 118 4.41 3.83 2.56
C HIS A 118 4.30 3.55 1.07
N ARG A 119 4.87 2.42 0.65
CA ARG A 119 4.88 2.00 -0.75
C ARG A 119 3.80 0.97 -1.02
N TRP A 120 3.15 1.13 -2.17
CA TRP A 120 2.07 0.27 -2.62
C TRP A 120 2.30 -0.15 -4.05
N ASN A 121 2.17 -1.46 -4.30
CA ASN A 121 1.90 -1.96 -5.65
C ASN A 121 0.39 -2.02 -5.83
N LEU A 122 -0.11 -1.43 -6.91
CA LEU A 122 -1.50 -1.59 -7.32
C LEU A 122 -1.52 -2.46 -8.55
N ALA A 123 -2.28 -3.56 -8.52
CA ALA A 123 -2.22 -4.58 -9.55
C ALA A 123 -3.61 -5.14 -9.89
N GLN A 124 -3.76 -5.49 -11.16
CA GLN A 124 -4.89 -6.25 -11.66
C GLN A 124 -4.35 -7.42 -12.48
N HIS A 125 -4.80 -8.62 -12.15
CA HIS A 125 -4.46 -9.79 -12.96
C HIS A 125 -5.23 -9.74 -14.26
N VAL A 126 -4.55 -9.66 -15.41
CA VAL A 126 -5.20 -9.47 -16.71
C VAL A 126 -5.04 -10.66 -17.65
N ARG A 127 -4.04 -11.52 -17.42
CA ARG A 127 -3.85 -12.73 -18.19
C ARG A 127 -3.02 -13.75 -17.43
N ASP A 128 -3.22 -15.02 -17.73
CA ASP A 128 -2.41 -16.09 -17.17
C ASP A 128 -1.18 -16.30 -18.04
N VAL A 129 0.01 -16.38 -17.40
CA VAL A 129 1.27 -16.64 -18.08
C VAL A 129 1.88 -17.89 -17.48
N PRO A 130 2.33 -18.86 -18.30
CA PRO A 130 2.97 -20.07 -17.78
C PRO A 130 4.18 -19.76 -16.92
N ARG A 131 4.36 -20.52 -15.84
CA ARG A 131 5.44 -20.30 -14.87
C ARG A 131 6.82 -20.27 -15.53
N GLU A 132 7.07 -21.18 -16.48
CA GLU A 132 8.36 -21.22 -17.18
C GLU A 132 8.61 -19.98 -18.02
N GLU A 133 7.57 -19.42 -18.61
CA GLU A 133 7.67 -18.17 -19.39
C GLU A 133 7.97 -17.00 -18.47
N ILE A 134 7.31 -16.94 -17.30
CA ILE A 134 7.59 -15.92 -16.27
C ILE A 134 9.04 -16.01 -15.82
N ALA A 135 9.52 -17.22 -15.55
CA ALA A 135 10.90 -17.45 -15.10
C ALA A 135 11.92 -17.00 -16.16
N ARG A 136 11.68 -17.30 -17.43
CA ARG A 136 12.56 -16.86 -18.52
C ARG A 136 12.57 -15.34 -18.64
N ALA A 137 11.40 -14.70 -18.59
CA ALA A 137 11.29 -13.24 -18.67
C ALA A 137 11.97 -12.57 -17.47
N ALA A 138 11.80 -13.12 -16.27
CA ALA A 138 12.45 -12.62 -15.07
C ALA A 138 13.98 -12.73 -15.16
N ALA A 139 14.49 -13.85 -15.66
CA ALA A 139 15.93 -14.04 -15.87
C ALA A 139 16.50 -13.04 -16.88
N ALA A 140 15.76 -12.76 -17.95
CA ALA A 140 16.17 -11.76 -18.94
C ALA A 140 16.15 -10.34 -18.38
N ALA A 141 15.19 -10.03 -17.49
CA ALA A 141 15.05 -8.69 -16.93
C ALA A 141 16.00 -8.42 -15.75
N PHE A 142 16.27 -9.44 -14.92
CA PHE A 142 16.97 -9.27 -13.64
C PHE A 142 18.22 -10.13 -13.50
N GLY A 143 18.33 -11.21 -14.27
CA GLY A 143 19.41 -12.19 -14.13
C GLY A 143 20.57 -12.01 -15.10
N GLY A 144 20.56 -10.96 -15.91
CA GLY A 144 21.56 -10.72 -16.93
C GLY A 144 22.84 -10.08 -16.42
N GLY A 145 23.19 -10.33 -15.18
CA GLY A 145 24.33 -9.72 -14.50
C GLY A 145 25.63 -9.74 -15.26
#